data_b639a828aa16a75657ff8615a35e714e
#
_entry.id   b639a828aa16a75657ff8615a35e714e
#
_cell.length_a   1.000
_cell.length_b   1.000
_cell.length_c   1.000
_cell.angle_alpha   90.00
_cell.angle_beta   90.00
_cell.angle_gamma   90.00
#
_symmetry.space_group_name_H-M   'P 1'
#
loop_
_entity.id
_entity.type
_entity.pdbx_description
1 polymer ?
#
loop_
_entity_poly.entity_id
_entity_poly.type
_entity_poly.pdbx_seq_one_letter_code
_entity_poly.pdbx_strand_id
1 'polypeptide(L)'
;MTQEPLILEYDGRRFYELSVRGFKRLLPLIQVSEDTWIAYFDSLGDKEFIEHCARELAPHLKDCDVLMTSESKGIPLVHEIAGILGHSRYIVCRKERKPFMENPIAVKFKPITATKEIELVIDGRYIPLIKDKRIGIVDDIVSTRQTMEAMEKLATTAGGKVTRKVAVLIEGEHHKDVIYLGVLPIFKKTISRKP
;
A
#
# COMPACT_ATOMS: atom_id res chain seq x y z
N MET A 1 -18.31 13.40 0.02
CA MET A 1 -18.67 12.74 1.28
C MET A 1 -17.49 11.84 1.62
N THR A 2 -16.86 12.05 2.76
CA THR A 2 -15.88 11.11 3.32
C THR A 2 -16.68 9.89 3.76
N GLN A 3 -16.45 8.73 3.13
CA GLN A 3 -17.01 7.50 3.65
C GLN A 3 -16.33 7.19 4.98
N GLU A 4 -17.12 6.91 6.01
CA GLU A 4 -16.60 6.51 7.30
C GLU A 4 -15.85 5.17 7.19
N PRO A 5 -14.86 4.93 8.07
CA PRO A 5 -14.15 3.66 8.09
C PRO A 5 -15.15 2.51 8.30
N LEU A 6 -14.93 1.38 7.63
CA LEU A 6 -15.76 0.19 7.81
C LEU A 6 -15.44 -0.44 9.18
N ILE A 7 -16.29 -0.16 10.16
CA ILE A 7 -16.20 -0.72 11.51
C ILE A 7 -17.27 -1.80 11.66
N LEU A 8 -16.86 -3.01 12.00
CA LEU A 8 -17.72 -4.14 12.27
C LEU A 8 -17.63 -4.55 13.74
N GLU A 9 -18.72 -5.13 14.24
CA GLU A 9 -18.71 -5.72 15.59
C GLU A 9 -17.88 -7.01 15.60
N TYR A 10 -17.01 -7.14 16.63
CA TYR A 10 -16.26 -8.37 16.84
C TYR A 10 -17.11 -9.38 17.62
N ASP A 11 -17.49 -10.46 16.97
CA ASP A 11 -18.36 -11.53 17.49
C ASP A 11 -17.61 -12.79 17.97
N GLY A 12 -16.27 -12.69 18.07
CA GLY A 12 -15.42 -13.83 18.47
C GLY A 12 -14.95 -14.71 17.31
N ARG A 13 -15.28 -14.37 16.06
CA ARG A 13 -14.77 -15.10 14.89
C ARG A 13 -13.26 -15.01 14.78
N ARG A 14 -12.65 -16.04 14.24
CA ARG A 14 -11.20 -16.11 14.05
C ARG A 14 -10.73 -15.61 12.69
N PHE A 15 -11.62 -15.56 11.70
CA PHE A 15 -11.30 -15.22 10.34
C PHE A 15 -12.34 -14.27 9.75
N TYR A 16 -11.89 -13.44 8.82
CA TYR A 16 -12.70 -12.59 7.95
C TYR A 16 -12.58 -13.04 6.51
N GLU A 17 -13.69 -13.24 5.81
CA GLU A 17 -13.67 -13.53 4.37
C GLU A 17 -13.56 -12.21 3.60
N LEU A 18 -12.37 -11.93 3.08
CA LEU A 18 -12.14 -10.85 2.14
C LEU A 18 -12.58 -11.29 0.76
N SER A 19 -13.33 -10.43 0.06
CA SER A 19 -13.65 -10.64 -1.37
C SER A 19 -13.20 -9.41 -2.16
N VAL A 20 -12.28 -9.62 -3.10
CA VAL A 20 -11.77 -8.58 -4.01
C VAL A 20 -12.18 -8.96 -5.43
N ARG A 21 -13.15 -8.24 -6.01
CA ARG A 21 -13.66 -8.50 -7.35
C ARG A 21 -14.02 -9.98 -7.58
N GLY A 22 -14.65 -10.61 -6.58
CA GLY A 22 -15.06 -12.01 -6.63
C GLY A 22 -13.99 -13.03 -6.23
N PHE A 23 -12.75 -12.62 -6.08
CA PHE A 23 -11.68 -13.49 -5.57
C PHE A 23 -11.64 -13.45 -4.03
N LYS A 24 -11.68 -14.61 -3.38
CA LYS A 24 -11.87 -14.71 -1.93
C LYS A 24 -10.62 -15.18 -1.21
N ARG A 25 -10.38 -14.63 -0.01
CA ARG A 25 -9.37 -15.09 0.94
C ARG A 25 -9.89 -15.02 2.37
N LEU A 26 -9.51 -16.01 3.18
CA LEU A 26 -9.75 -15.99 4.62
C LEU A 26 -8.57 -15.36 5.33
N LEU A 27 -8.81 -14.20 5.94
CA LEU A 27 -7.81 -13.44 6.68
C LEU A 27 -7.97 -13.69 8.18
N PRO A 28 -6.89 -14.02 8.93
CA PRO A 28 -6.98 -14.14 10.37
C PRO A 28 -7.27 -12.77 11.00
N LEU A 29 -8.12 -12.74 12.02
CA LEU A 29 -8.35 -11.57 12.85
C LEU A 29 -7.33 -11.52 13.98
N ILE A 30 -6.53 -10.46 13.99
CA ILE A 30 -5.46 -10.23 14.97
C ILE A 30 -5.88 -9.11 15.91
N GLN A 31 -5.82 -9.38 17.22
CA GLN A 31 -6.07 -8.35 18.22
C GLN A 31 -4.91 -7.36 18.28
N VAL A 32 -5.22 -6.07 18.13
CA VAL A 32 -4.22 -4.98 18.14
C VAL A 32 -4.37 -4.06 19.36
N SER A 33 -5.51 -4.11 20.02
CA SER A 33 -5.76 -3.46 21.32
C SER A 33 -6.78 -4.27 22.13
N GLU A 34 -7.11 -3.80 23.34
CA GLU A 34 -8.05 -4.47 24.24
C GLU A 34 -9.43 -4.72 23.61
N ASP A 35 -9.88 -3.81 22.75
CA ASP A 35 -11.22 -3.80 22.14
C ASP A 35 -11.21 -3.85 20.60
N THR A 36 -10.04 -4.00 19.96
CA THR A 36 -9.91 -3.83 18.51
C THR A 36 -9.15 -4.99 17.87
N TRP A 37 -9.70 -5.50 16.76
CA TRP A 37 -9.06 -6.49 15.87
C TRP A 37 -9.00 -5.95 14.46
N ILE A 38 -7.99 -6.40 13.72
CA ILE A 38 -7.82 -6.13 12.29
C ILE A 38 -7.79 -7.43 11.50
N ALA A 39 -8.23 -7.38 10.25
CA ALA A 39 -8.06 -8.49 9.32
C ALA A 39 -6.63 -8.44 8.76
N TYR A 40 -5.78 -9.36 9.19
CA TYR A 40 -4.38 -9.37 8.79
C TYR A 40 -4.22 -9.88 7.36
N PHE A 41 -3.96 -8.95 6.46
CA PHE A 41 -3.66 -9.23 5.07
C PHE A 41 -2.15 -9.35 4.85
N ASP A 42 -1.73 -10.40 4.18
CA ASP A 42 -0.35 -10.59 3.74
C ASP A 42 -0.31 -10.95 2.25
N SER A 43 0.26 -10.05 1.46
CA SER A 43 0.42 -10.23 0.02
C SER A 43 1.60 -11.12 -0.34
N LEU A 44 2.53 -11.34 0.61
CA LEU A 44 3.75 -12.10 0.33
C LEU A 44 3.43 -13.60 0.21
N GLY A 45 3.79 -14.16 -0.93
CA GLY A 45 3.60 -15.59 -1.22
C GLY A 45 2.22 -15.97 -1.78
N ASP A 46 1.24 -15.07 -1.78
CA ASP A 46 -0.08 -15.33 -2.40
C ASP A 46 -0.08 -14.92 -3.89
N LYS A 47 0.56 -15.73 -4.70
CA LYS A 47 0.73 -15.49 -6.14
C LYS A 47 -0.59 -15.27 -6.86
N GLU A 48 -1.56 -16.18 -6.66
CA GLU A 48 -2.86 -16.13 -7.36
C GLU A 48 -3.63 -14.85 -7.06
N PHE A 49 -3.68 -14.45 -5.78
CA PHE A 49 -4.37 -13.24 -5.36
C PHE A 49 -3.69 -11.99 -5.91
N ILE A 50 -2.35 -11.95 -5.90
CA ILE A 50 -1.58 -10.84 -6.44
C ILE A 50 -1.76 -10.72 -7.95
N GLU A 51 -1.73 -11.81 -8.71
CA GLU A 51 -1.99 -11.81 -10.15
C GLU A 51 -3.41 -11.30 -10.48
N HIS A 52 -4.42 -11.73 -9.68
CA HIS A 52 -5.77 -11.23 -9.82
C HIS A 52 -5.84 -9.71 -9.60
N CYS A 53 -5.29 -9.22 -8.47
CA CYS A 53 -5.27 -7.80 -8.15
C CYS A 53 -4.48 -6.97 -9.17
N ALA A 54 -3.37 -7.50 -9.68
CA ALA A 54 -2.56 -6.83 -10.68
C ALA A 54 -3.33 -6.62 -12.00
N ARG A 55 -4.10 -7.63 -12.46
CA ARG A 55 -4.95 -7.50 -13.64
C ARG A 55 -6.02 -6.42 -13.48
N GLU A 56 -6.60 -6.32 -12.28
CA GLU A 56 -7.62 -5.31 -11.98
C GLU A 56 -7.03 -3.88 -11.88
N LEU A 57 -5.81 -3.73 -11.37
CA LEU A 57 -5.17 -2.42 -11.15
C LEU A 57 -4.39 -1.89 -12.36
N ALA A 58 -3.79 -2.77 -13.17
CA ALA A 58 -2.97 -2.38 -14.31
C ALA A 58 -3.66 -1.40 -15.29
N PRO A 59 -4.96 -1.53 -15.62
CA PRO A 59 -5.66 -0.59 -16.50
C PRO A 59 -5.61 0.85 -16.05
N HIS A 60 -5.52 1.10 -14.73
CA HIS A 60 -5.47 2.44 -14.15
C HIS A 60 -4.09 3.10 -14.23
N LEU A 61 -3.06 2.33 -14.57
CA LEU A 61 -1.65 2.75 -14.62
C LEU A 61 -1.08 2.82 -16.03
N LYS A 62 -1.89 2.61 -17.08
CA LYS A 62 -1.45 2.60 -18.48
C LYS A 62 -0.72 3.86 -18.93
N ASP A 63 -1.09 5.01 -18.34
CA ASP A 63 -0.49 6.30 -18.68
C ASP A 63 0.74 6.64 -17.82
N CYS A 64 1.17 5.74 -16.94
CA CYS A 64 2.37 5.93 -16.14
C CYS A 64 3.60 5.43 -16.90
N ASP A 65 4.67 6.22 -16.88
CA ASP A 65 5.93 5.86 -17.52
C ASP A 65 6.79 4.96 -16.62
N VAL A 66 6.63 5.11 -15.30
CA VAL A 66 7.37 4.35 -14.27
C VAL A 66 6.46 4.03 -13.10
N LEU A 67 6.58 2.83 -12.57
CA LEU A 67 5.90 2.40 -11.36
C LEU A 67 6.83 2.47 -10.16
N MET A 68 6.28 2.82 -9.00
CA MET A 68 7.00 2.94 -7.74
C MET A 68 6.23 2.25 -6.61
N THR A 69 6.94 1.53 -5.76
CA THR A 69 6.39 0.91 -4.54
C THR A 69 7.37 1.02 -3.38
N SER A 70 6.92 0.71 -2.17
CA SER A 70 7.80 0.54 -1.00
C SER A 70 8.09 -0.95 -0.72
N GLU A 71 9.24 -1.25 -0.13
CA GLU A 71 9.47 -2.58 0.41
C GLU A 71 8.56 -2.82 1.62
N SER A 72 8.03 -4.04 1.84
CA SER A 72 8.29 -5.24 1.04
C SER A 72 7.03 -5.77 0.34
N LYS A 73 5.84 -5.53 0.90
CA LYS A 73 4.59 -6.20 0.49
C LYS A 73 4.04 -5.70 -0.85
N GLY A 74 4.31 -4.45 -1.25
CA GLY A 74 3.94 -3.93 -2.56
C GLY A 74 4.78 -4.49 -3.72
N ILE A 75 5.94 -5.12 -3.45
CA ILE A 75 6.86 -5.60 -4.48
C ILE A 75 6.24 -6.64 -5.41
N PRO A 76 5.60 -7.73 -4.92
CA PRO A 76 4.96 -8.71 -5.81
C PRO A 76 3.90 -8.07 -6.72
N LEU A 77 3.10 -7.16 -6.18
CA LEU A 77 2.04 -6.48 -6.91
C LEU A 77 2.62 -5.60 -8.03
N VAL A 78 3.59 -4.74 -7.73
CA VAL A 78 4.19 -3.86 -8.73
C VAL A 78 4.94 -4.67 -9.81
N HIS A 79 5.53 -5.80 -9.45
CA HIS A 79 6.20 -6.71 -10.40
C HIS A 79 5.22 -7.25 -11.44
N GLU A 80 4.08 -7.77 -10.97
CA GLU A 80 3.03 -8.30 -11.87
C GLU A 80 2.42 -7.19 -12.74
N ILE A 81 2.12 -6.02 -12.16
CA ILE A 81 1.60 -4.88 -12.92
C ILE A 81 2.60 -4.42 -13.98
N ALA A 82 3.90 -4.34 -13.64
CA ALA A 82 4.95 -3.97 -14.57
C ALA A 82 5.02 -4.96 -15.76
N GLY A 83 4.91 -6.26 -15.48
CA GLY A 83 4.85 -7.29 -16.51
C GLY A 83 3.65 -7.13 -17.45
N ILE A 84 2.45 -6.89 -16.89
CA ILE A 84 1.23 -6.65 -17.67
C ILE A 84 1.34 -5.41 -18.58
N LEU A 85 1.97 -4.34 -18.06
CA LEU A 85 2.13 -3.08 -18.80
C LEU A 85 3.36 -3.05 -19.72
N GLY A 86 4.21 -4.07 -19.69
CA GLY A 86 5.44 -4.14 -20.49
C GLY A 86 6.56 -3.22 -19.98
N HIS A 87 6.53 -2.83 -18.71
CA HIS A 87 7.60 -2.04 -18.11
C HIS A 87 8.82 -2.93 -17.82
N SER A 88 9.99 -2.55 -18.32
CA SER A 88 11.24 -3.29 -18.07
C SER A 88 11.80 -3.07 -16.66
N ARG A 89 11.38 -2.01 -15.97
CA ARG A 89 11.84 -1.63 -14.63
C ARG A 89 10.74 -0.94 -13.84
N TYR A 90 10.84 -1.03 -12.52
CA TYR A 90 10.07 -0.26 -11.54
C TYR A 90 10.97 0.15 -10.38
N ILE A 91 10.55 1.10 -9.57
CA ILE A 91 11.33 1.64 -8.45
C ILE A 91 10.81 1.03 -7.14
N VAL A 92 11.73 0.53 -6.32
CA VAL A 92 11.45 0.08 -4.95
C VAL A 92 12.07 1.05 -3.97
N CYS A 93 11.25 1.76 -3.22
CA CYS A 93 11.68 2.58 -2.09
C CYS A 93 12.06 1.67 -0.93
N ARG A 94 13.29 1.80 -0.44
CA ARG A 94 13.84 0.99 0.66
C ARG A 94 13.52 1.64 2.00
N LYS A 95 13.34 0.82 3.04
CA LYS A 95 13.09 1.31 4.42
C LYS A 95 14.34 1.72 5.18
N GLU A 96 15.50 1.60 4.54
CA GLU A 96 16.78 2.03 5.09
C GLU A 96 17.81 2.26 3.98
N ARG A 97 18.81 3.10 4.28
CA ARG A 97 19.97 3.29 3.40
C ARG A 97 20.81 2.02 3.37
N LYS A 98 21.26 1.65 2.18
CA LYS A 98 22.18 0.53 2.00
C LYS A 98 23.56 1.05 1.59
N PRO A 99 24.67 0.39 2.02
CA PRO A 99 26.03 0.85 1.74
C PRO A 99 26.39 1.01 0.27
N PHE A 100 25.66 0.30 -0.61
CA PHE A 100 25.88 0.32 -2.05
C PHE A 100 25.13 1.44 -2.77
N MET A 101 24.30 2.23 -2.08
CA MET A 101 23.56 3.34 -2.68
C MET A 101 24.45 4.53 -2.95
N GLU A 102 24.26 5.17 -4.11
CA GLU A 102 24.96 6.36 -4.54
C GLU A 102 24.04 7.58 -4.45
N ASN A 103 24.45 8.61 -3.72
CA ASN A 103 23.70 9.87 -3.55
C ASN A 103 22.19 9.62 -3.28
N PRO A 104 21.83 8.81 -2.28
CA PRO A 104 20.43 8.44 -2.05
C PRO A 104 19.58 9.63 -1.63
N ILE A 105 18.34 9.69 -2.13
CA ILE A 105 17.32 10.62 -1.66
C ILE A 105 16.47 9.90 -0.62
N ALA A 106 16.18 10.58 0.49
CA ALA A 106 15.44 10.01 1.60
C ALA A 106 14.33 10.93 2.09
N VAL A 107 13.22 10.35 2.51
CA VAL A 107 12.11 11.02 3.19
C VAL A 107 11.87 10.31 4.52
N LYS A 108 11.91 11.08 5.60
CA LYS A 108 11.58 10.59 6.95
C LYS A 108 10.15 10.95 7.30
N PHE A 109 9.48 10.03 7.96
CA PHE A 109 8.14 10.22 8.51
C PHE A 109 7.94 9.35 9.75
N LYS A 110 7.01 9.73 10.60
CA LYS A 110 6.70 8.98 11.82
C LYS A 110 5.26 8.50 11.76
N PRO A 111 5.01 7.19 11.53
CA PRO A 111 3.68 6.64 11.62
C PRO A 111 3.06 6.88 13.02
N ILE A 112 1.77 7.17 13.05
CA ILE A 112 1.04 7.42 14.33
C ILE A 112 1.19 6.24 15.29
N THR A 113 1.27 5.02 14.75
CA THR A 113 1.40 3.78 15.52
C THR A 113 2.84 3.38 15.84
N ALA A 114 3.84 4.11 15.31
CA ALA A 114 5.24 3.76 15.50
C ALA A 114 5.92 4.64 16.57
N THR A 115 6.75 4.02 17.39
CA THR A 115 7.59 4.73 18.37
C THR A 115 8.80 5.39 17.73
N LYS A 116 9.22 4.89 16.56
CA LYS A 116 10.41 5.38 15.83
C LYS A 116 10.05 6.00 14.50
N GLU A 117 10.85 6.97 14.07
CA GLU A 117 10.82 7.52 12.72
C GLU A 117 11.20 6.44 11.70
N ILE A 118 10.47 6.41 10.57
CA ILE A 118 10.76 5.54 9.44
C ILE A 118 11.36 6.40 8.32
N GLU A 119 12.33 5.85 7.60
CA GLU A 119 12.92 6.48 6.43
C GLU A 119 12.55 5.66 5.19
N LEU A 120 12.06 6.32 4.13
CA LEU A 120 12.03 5.73 2.80
C LEU A 120 13.13 6.34 1.96
N VAL A 121 13.84 5.49 1.21
CA VAL A 121 15.04 5.86 0.47
C VAL A 121 14.99 5.29 -0.94
N ILE A 122 15.39 6.10 -1.92
CA ILE A 122 15.73 5.64 -3.27
C ILE A 122 17.19 5.90 -3.57
N ASP A 123 17.82 4.99 -4.29
CA ASP A 123 19.19 5.17 -4.80
C ASP A 123 19.22 6.29 -5.84
N GLY A 124 20.18 7.21 -5.73
CA GLY A 124 20.32 8.32 -6.66
C GLY A 124 20.53 7.89 -8.12
N ARG A 125 21.04 6.68 -8.36
CA ARG A 125 21.16 6.07 -9.69
C ARG A 125 19.82 5.88 -10.39
N TYR A 126 18.70 5.88 -9.65
CA TYR A 126 17.35 5.77 -10.21
C TYR A 126 16.72 7.13 -10.57
N ILE A 127 17.33 8.25 -10.17
CA ILE A 127 16.82 9.61 -10.51
C ILE A 127 16.59 9.76 -12.01
N PRO A 128 17.49 9.36 -12.92
CA PRO A 128 17.26 9.49 -14.37
C PRO A 128 16.04 8.71 -14.88
N LEU A 129 15.62 7.65 -14.18
CA LEU A 129 14.42 6.88 -14.52
C LEU A 129 13.13 7.56 -14.05
N ILE A 130 13.22 8.49 -13.10
CA ILE A 130 12.08 9.18 -12.47
C ILE A 130 11.89 10.58 -13.03
N LYS A 131 12.99 11.29 -13.31
CA LYS A 131 12.97 12.68 -13.75
C LYS A 131 12.13 12.86 -15.01
N ASP A 132 11.23 13.83 -14.99
CA ASP A 132 10.32 14.22 -16.07
C ASP A 132 9.34 13.07 -16.50
N LYS A 133 9.14 12.05 -15.63
CA LYS A 133 8.26 10.90 -15.89
C LYS A 133 6.96 11.01 -15.13
N ARG A 134 5.91 10.39 -15.68
CA ARG A 134 4.63 10.15 -15.01
C ARG A 134 4.75 8.90 -14.15
N ILE A 135 4.59 9.08 -12.85
CA ILE A 135 4.81 8.03 -11.85
C ILE A 135 3.47 7.48 -11.37
N GLY A 136 3.34 6.15 -11.38
CA GLY A 136 2.28 5.41 -10.72
C GLY A 136 2.79 4.82 -9.41
N ILE A 137 2.17 5.20 -8.28
CA ILE A 137 2.48 4.61 -6.98
C ILE A 137 1.58 3.41 -6.74
N VAL A 138 2.18 2.30 -6.33
CA VAL A 138 1.51 1.01 -6.08
C VAL A 138 1.82 0.56 -4.67
N ASP A 139 0.77 0.20 -3.89
CA ASP A 139 0.94 -0.37 -2.56
C ASP A 139 -0.04 -1.54 -2.34
N ASP A 140 0.18 -2.38 -1.34
CA ASP A 140 -0.76 -3.46 -0.99
C ASP A 140 -1.91 -2.95 -0.13
N ILE A 141 -1.62 -2.19 0.93
CA ILE A 141 -2.62 -1.59 1.82
C ILE A 141 -2.28 -0.12 2.07
N VAL A 142 -3.28 0.73 1.99
CA VAL A 142 -3.21 2.11 2.45
C VAL A 142 -4.07 2.28 3.70
N SER A 143 -3.42 2.57 4.83
CA SER A 143 -4.08 2.88 6.10
C SER A 143 -3.94 4.37 6.41
N THR A 144 -2.80 4.80 6.94
CA THR A 144 -2.57 6.21 7.32
C THR A 144 -2.04 7.10 6.20
N ARG A 145 -1.87 6.60 4.96
CA ARG A 145 -1.29 7.28 3.78
C ARG A 145 0.19 7.68 3.88
N GLN A 146 0.78 7.69 5.05
CA GLN A 146 2.14 8.24 5.27
C GLN A 146 3.20 7.60 4.37
N THR A 147 3.13 6.29 4.14
CA THR A 147 4.02 5.58 3.20
C THR A 147 3.82 6.08 1.77
N MET A 148 2.57 6.23 1.35
CA MET A 148 2.23 6.70 0.00
C MET A 148 2.65 8.17 -0.21
N GLU A 149 2.45 9.02 0.78
CA GLU A 149 2.91 10.42 0.77
C GLU A 149 4.44 10.54 0.76
N ALA A 150 5.13 9.65 1.49
CA ALA A 150 6.59 9.60 1.46
C ALA A 150 7.11 9.16 0.08
N MET A 151 6.48 8.18 -0.56
CA MET A 151 6.80 7.79 -1.94
C MET A 151 6.53 8.94 -2.93
N GLU A 152 5.42 9.64 -2.80
CA GLU A 152 5.09 10.81 -3.61
C GLU A 152 6.15 11.92 -3.46
N LYS A 153 6.57 12.19 -2.23
CA LYS A 153 7.64 13.17 -1.95
C LYS A 153 8.98 12.74 -2.55
N LEU A 154 9.34 11.45 -2.48
CA LEU A 154 10.54 10.91 -3.12
C LEU A 154 10.48 11.08 -4.64
N ALA A 155 9.37 10.70 -5.27
CA ALA A 155 9.16 10.83 -6.71
C ALA A 155 9.28 12.30 -7.17
N THR A 156 8.63 13.23 -6.44
CA THR A 156 8.66 14.66 -6.73
C THR A 156 10.07 15.25 -6.53
N THR A 157 10.76 14.87 -5.46
CA THR A 157 12.14 15.31 -5.20
C THR A 157 13.10 14.82 -6.28
N ALA A 158 12.84 13.64 -6.85
CA ALA A 158 13.60 13.13 -8.00
C ALA A 158 13.19 13.74 -9.34
N GLY A 159 12.26 14.71 -9.36
CA GLY A 159 11.80 15.41 -10.57
C GLY A 159 10.71 14.67 -11.35
N GLY A 160 10.05 13.66 -10.77
CA GLY A 160 8.92 12.96 -11.37
C GLY A 160 7.58 13.62 -11.02
N LYS A 161 6.54 13.28 -11.78
CA LYS A 161 5.15 13.72 -11.55
C LYS A 161 4.29 12.53 -11.19
N VAL A 162 3.82 12.42 -9.96
CA VAL A 162 2.86 11.38 -9.56
C VAL A 162 1.51 11.67 -10.22
N THR A 163 1.03 10.74 -11.03
CA THR A 163 -0.22 10.86 -11.79
C THR A 163 -1.28 9.85 -11.34
N ARG A 164 -0.88 8.74 -10.73
CA ARG A 164 -1.79 7.70 -10.24
C ARG A 164 -1.26 7.11 -8.93
N LYS A 165 -2.20 6.76 -8.06
CA LYS A 165 -1.96 6.03 -6.82
C LYS A 165 -2.95 4.89 -6.76
N VAL A 166 -2.46 3.67 -6.60
CA VAL A 166 -3.30 2.47 -6.51
C VAL A 166 -2.90 1.62 -5.32
N ALA A 167 -3.88 0.91 -4.76
CA ALA A 167 -3.65 -0.09 -3.72
C ALA A 167 -4.61 -1.28 -3.90
N VAL A 168 -4.26 -2.44 -3.38
CA VAL A 168 -5.22 -3.54 -3.31
C VAL A 168 -6.33 -3.18 -2.34
N LEU A 169 -5.97 -2.74 -1.14
CA LEU A 169 -6.90 -2.48 -0.07
C LEU A 169 -6.66 -1.11 0.59
N ILE A 170 -7.73 -0.56 1.13
CA ILE A 170 -7.62 0.51 2.12
C ILE A 170 -8.12 0.00 3.48
N GLU A 171 -7.56 0.52 4.55
CA GLU A 171 -7.97 0.27 5.93
C GLU A 171 -8.24 1.60 6.64
N GLY A 172 -9.38 1.73 7.28
CA GLY A 172 -9.77 2.98 7.95
C GLY A 172 -10.33 4.02 6.97
N GLU A 173 -9.68 5.17 6.85
CA GLU A 173 -10.21 6.30 6.07
C GLU A 173 -10.11 6.09 4.55
N HIS A 174 -11.14 6.57 3.84
CA HIS A 174 -11.16 6.58 2.38
C HIS A 174 -10.36 7.76 1.81
N HIS A 175 -9.50 7.47 0.86
CA HIS A 175 -8.66 8.47 0.18
C HIS A 175 -9.09 8.63 -1.28
N LYS A 176 -9.67 9.78 -1.64
CA LYS A 176 -10.26 10.06 -2.96
C LYS A 176 -9.26 10.00 -4.11
N ASP A 177 -7.99 10.18 -3.84
CA ASP A 177 -6.89 10.19 -4.82
C ASP A 177 -6.19 8.83 -4.96
N VAL A 178 -6.68 7.79 -4.25
CA VAL A 178 -6.18 6.42 -4.34
C VAL A 178 -7.27 5.54 -4.96
N ILE A 179 -6.91 4.82 -6.02
CA ILE A 179 -7.73 3.77 -6.61
C ILE A 179 -7.46 2.47 -5.86
N TYR A 180 -8.50 1.81 -5.38
CA TYR A 180 -8.37 0.57 -4.61
C TYR A 180 -9.43 -0.44 -5.00
N LEU A 181 -9.20 -1.71 -4.69
CA LEU A 181 -10.09 -2.81 -5.07
C LEU A 181 -11.04 -3.21 -3.94
N GLY A 182 -10.65 -2.99 -2.69
CA GLY A 182 -11.45 -3.37 -1.53
C GLY A 182 -11.11 -2.58 -0.28
N VAL A 183 -11.93 -2.80 0.76
CA VAL A 183 -11.80 -2.16 2.06
C VAL A 183 -11.61 -3.23 3.12
N LEU A 184 -10.62 -3.06 4.00
CA LEU A 184 -10.45 -3.88 5.19
C LEU A 184 -11.25 -3.27 6.34
N PRO A 185 -12.13 -4.04 6.98
CA PRO A 185 -12.83 -3.58 8.16
C PRO A 185 -11.92 -3.58 9.40
N ILE A 186 -12.21 -2.66 10.31
CA ILE A 186 -11.73 -2.69 11.67
C ILE A 186 -12.83 -3.34 12.53
N PHE A 187 -12.49 -4.31 13.36
CA PHE A 187 -13.45 -4.97 14.24
C PHE A 187 -13.31 -4.42 15.66
N LYS A 188 -14.45 -4.05 16.26
CA LYS A 188 -14.49 -3.55 17.63
C LYS A 188 -15.40 -4.40 18.50
N LYS A 189 -14.95 -4.68 19.71
CA LYS A 189 -15.82 -5.28 20.73
C LYS A 189 -16.75 -4.20 21.28
N THR A 190 -18.05 -4.44 21.18
CA THR A 190 -19.01 -3.55 21.82
C THR A 190 -18.85 -3.64 23.34
N ILE A 191 -18.33 -2.59 23.95
CA ILE A 191 -18.31 -2.49 25.41
C ILE A 191 -19.77 -2.25 25.82
N SER A 192 -20.46 -3.31 26.25
CA SER A 192 -21.75 -3.14 26.92
C SER A 192 -21.52 -2.22 28.12
N ARG A 193 -21.94 -0.96 28.03
CA ARG A 193 -22.05 -0.13 29.23
C ARG A 193 -23.01 -0.87 30.16
N LYS A 194 -22.46 -1.50 31.20
CA LYS A 194 -23.29 -2.00 32.29
C LYS A 194 -24.13 -0.82 32.79
N PRO A 195 -25.42 -1.04 33.00
CA PRO A 195 -26.33 -0.03 33.54
C PRO A 195 -25.92 0.45 34.92
#